data_1c0dbd174250a58e4d61b3a9afcdb198
#
_entry.id   1c0dbd174250a58e4d61b3a9afcdb198
#
_cell.length_a   1.000
_cell.length_b   1.000
_cell.length_c   1.000
_cell.angle_alpha   90.00
_cell.angle_beta   90.00
_cell.angle_gamma   90.00
#
_symmetry.space_group_name_H-M   'P 1'
#
loop_
_entity.id
_entity.type
_entity.pdbx_description
1 polymer ?
#
loop_
_entity_poly.entity_id
_entity_poly.type
_entity_poly.pdbx_seq_one_letter_code
_entity_poly.pdbx_strand_id
1 'polypeptide(L)'
;MKKFWKILIIVLLVLLVLAGGYVAYVFLDYHRIPDNQTLDVYEQEPQPIAQTGQDYRVLTWNIGFGAYEDDYGFFMDGGTESWAWSEDRLKANLAEISNVLLNEAADIYFLQEVDFHSTRTYHVDERPYLYRAQPDFCKLHAVNYDSPFLLYPLTQPHGASRSCLLTMAGLHVTSAVRRSLPVETGFTKLLDLDRCYSVARVPVENGHELVLYDLHLSAYSSDGTIADEQLELLLADMQAGYGA
;
A
#
# COMPACT_ATOMS: atom_id res chain seq x y z
N MET A 1 -10.36 52.84 -12.32
CA MET A 1 -10.25 52.29 -10.96
C MET A 1 -11.45 51.41 -10.57
N LYS A 2 -12.71 51.85 -10.58
CA LYS A 2 -13.87 51.02 -10.14
C LYS A 2 -14.06 49.72 -10.91
N LYS A 3 -13.79 49.70 -12.24
CA LYS A 3 -13.88 48.48 -13.08
C LYS A 3 -12.80 47.45 -12.75
N PHE A 4 -11.55 47.89 -12.49
CA PHE A 4 -10.46 47.05 -12.07
C PHE A 4 -10.76 46.32 -10.75
N TRP A 5 -11.21 47.05 -9.73
CA TRP A 5 -11.57 46.47 -8.43
C TRP A 5 -12.74 45.49 -8.53
N LYS A 6 -13.73 45.75 -9.39
CA LYS A 6 -14.81 44.76 -9.64
C LYS A 6 -14.28 43.48 -10.24
N ILE A 7 -13.39 43.56 -11.25
CA ILE A 7 -12.79 42.37 -11.88
C ILE A 7 -11.95 41.61 -10.85
N LEU A 8 -11.13 42.31 -10.07
CA LEU A 8 -10.31 41.70 -9.04
C LEU A 8 -11.17 40.96 -8.01
N ILE A 9 -12.25 41.56 -7.52
CA ILE A 9 -13.17 40.92 -6.57
C ILE A 9 -13.80 39.67 -7.19
N ILE A 10 -14.25 39.73 -8.44
CA ILE A 10 -14.84 38.57 -9.14
C ILE A 10 -13.80 37.43 -9.24
N VAL A 11 -12.56 37.75 -9.63
CA VAL A 11 -11.49 36.75 -9.72
C VAL A 11 -11.24 36.13 -8.35
N LEU A 12 -11.15 36.93 -7.30
CA LEU A 12 -10.94 36.41 -5.93
C LEU A 12 -12.10 35.51 -5.46
N LEU A 13 -13.34 35.88 -5.78
CA LEU A 13 -14.52 35.06 -5.45
C LEU A 13 -14.50 33.74 -6.21
N VAL A 14 -14.15 33.75 -7.51
CA VAL A 14 -14.03 32.54 -8.29
C VAL A 14 -12.93 31.61 -7.72
N LEU A 15 -11.76 32.16 -7.38
CA LEU A 15 -10.69 31.38 -6.75
C LEU A 15 -11.12 30.81 -5.39
N LEU A 16 -11.86 31.58 -4.59
CA LEU A 16 -12.38 31.10 -3.31
C LEU A 16 -13.39 29.97 -3.50
N VAL A 17 -14.28 30.08 -4.49
CA VAL A 17 -15.25 29.00 -4.82
C VAL A 17 -14.53 27.75 -5.31
N LEU A 18 -13.51 27.90 -6.17
CA LEU A 18 -12.72 26.76 -6.64
C LEU A 18 -11.95 26.09 -5.50
N ALA A 19 -11.29 26.88 -4.63
CA ALA A 19 -10.58 26.34 -3.46
C ALA A 19 -11.54 25.65 -2.48
N GLY A 20 -12.69 26.28 -2.19
CA GLY A 20 -13.73 25.68 -1.34
C GLY A 20 -14.32 24.41 -1.94
N GLY A 21 -14.54 24.39 -3.25
CA GLY A 21 -15.00 23.21 -3.98
C GLY A 21 -13.99 22.06 -3.95
N TYR A 22 -12.69 22.37 -4.10
CA TYR A 22 -11.63 21.36 -3.99
C TYR A 22 -11.52 20.80 -2.56
N VAL A 23 -11.56 21.66 -1.55
CA VAL A 23 -11.56 21.22 -0.15
C VAL A 23 -12.78 20.31 0.12
N ALA A 24 -13.96 20.73 -0.32
CA ALA A 24 -15.17 19.92 -0.18
C ALA A 24 -15.02 18.56 -0.90
N TYR A 25 -14.45 18.53 -2.11
CA TYR A 25 -14.16 17.30 -2.84
C TYR A 25 -13.26 16.37 -2.02
N VAL A 26 -12.12 16.86 -1.51
CA VAL A 26 -11.18 16.06 -0.72
C VAL A 26 -11.84 15.44 0.52
N PHE A 27 -12.69 16.24 1.23
CA PHE A 27 -13.40 15.74 2.41
C PHE A 27 -14.53 14.75 2.08
N LEU A 28 -15.19 14.89 0.95
CA LEU A 28 -16.29 14.00 0.53
C LEU A 28 -15.76 12.69 -0.06
N ASP A 29 -14.64 12.75 -0.75
CA ASP A 29 -13.98 11.57 -1.35
C ASP A 29 -13.17 10.78 -0.31
N TYR A 30 -12.70 11.46 0.76
CA TYR A 30 -11.98 10.80 1.83
C TYR A 30 -12.84 9.75 2.53
N HIS A 31 -12.37 8.53 2.53
CA HIS A 31 -12.96 7.41 3.25
C HIS A 31 -11.86 6.55 3.87
N ARG A 32 -12.22 5.80 4.90
CA ARG A 32 -11.34 4.79 5.49
C ARG A 32 -11.75 3.42 4.99
N ILE A 33 -10.76 2.62 4.66
CA ILE A 33 -10.99 1.23 4.26
C ILE A 33 -11.47 0.45 5.48
N PRO A 34 -12.60 -0.30 5.40
CA PRO A 34 -13.14 -1.03 6.54
C PRO A 34 -12.17 -2.03 7.16
N ASP A 35 -12.23 -2.20 8.48
CA ASP A 35 -11.57 -3.30 9.19
C ASP A 35 -12.25 -4.64 8.92
N ASN A 36 -11.54 -5.74 9.19
CA ASN A 36 -12.03 -7.12 9.03
C ASN A 36 -12.55 -7.45 7.62
N GLN A 37 -11.91 -6.86 6.60
CA GLN A 37 -12.30 -7.10 5.22
C GLN A 37 -11.72 -8.44 4.75
N THR A 38 -12.58 -9.37 4.35
CA THR A 38 -12.14 -10.61 3.68
C THR A 38 -11.42 -10.26 2.38
N LEU A 39 -10.27 -10.87 2.16
CA LEU A 39 -9.46 -10.71 0.97
C LEU A 39 -9.67 -11.90 0.02
N ASP A 40 -9.71 -11.60 -1.27
CA ASP A 40 -9.69 -12.64 -2.30
C ASP A 40 -8.31 -13.29 -2.34
N VAL A 41 -8.30 -14.61 -2.27
CA VAL A 41 -7.09 -15.42 -2.47
C VAL A 41 -7.14 -15.97 -3.89
N TYR A 42 -6.20 -15.54 -4.71
CA TYR A 42 -6.04 -16.04 -6.07
C TYR A 42 -5.03 -17.17 -6.09
N GLU A 43 -5.47 -18.35 -6.43
CA GLU A 43 -4.67 -19.57 -6.60
C GLU A 43 -4.96 -20.13 -7.98
N GLN A 44 -3.95 -20.07 -8.87
CA GLN A 44 -4.11 -20.55 -10.25
C GLN A 44 -3.95 -22.06 -10.32
N GLU A 45 -2.94 -22.58 -9.61
CA GLU A 45 -2.65 -24.01 -9.50
C GLU A 45 -2.63 -24.40 -8.01
N PRO A 46 -3.15 -25.58 -7.62
CA PRO A 46 -3.15 -26.02 -6.23
C PRO A 46 -1.75 -26.01 -5.61
N GLN A 47 -1.61 -25.30 -4.49
CA GLN A 47 -0.36 -25.23 -3.75
C GLN A 47 -0.32 -26.27 -2.62
N PRO A 48 0.87 -26.73 -2.19
CA PRO A 48 1.01 -27.63 -1.06
C PRO A 48 0.60 -26.95 0.26
N ILE A 49 0.18 -27.74 1.23
CA ILE A 49 0.05 -27.32 2.63
C ILE A 49 1.41 -27.27 3.31
N ALA A 50 1.54 -26.50 4.37
CA ALA A 50 2.77 -26.42 5.14
C ALA A 50 3.07 -27.73 5.88
N GLN A 51 4.36 -28.01 6.12
CA GLN A 51 4.82 -29.22 6.79
C GLN A 51 5.65 -28.89 8.02
N THR A 52 5.47 -29.65 9.10
CA THR A 52 6.28 -29.55 10.31
C THR A 52 7.71 -29.98 10.05
N GLY A 53 8.68 -29.28 10.65
CA GLY A 53 10.09 -29.59 10.50
C GLY A 53 10.70 -29.15 9.17
N GLN A 54 9.94 -28.48 8.32
CA GLN A 54 10.45 -27.83 7.11
C GLN A 54 10.75 -26.37 7.36
N ASP A 55 11.90 -25.88 6.87
CA ASP A 55 12.24 -24.48 6.85
C ASP A 55 11.62 -23.81 5.62
N TYR A 56 10.98 -22.67 5.82
CA TYR A 56 10.41 -21.82 4.78
C TYR A 56 11.16 -20.50 4.69
N ARG A 57 11.60 -20.15 3.48
CA ARG A 57 12.28 -18.90 3.20
C ARG A 57 11.24 -17.80 3.00
N VAL A 58 11.34 -16.73 3.80
CA VAL A 58 10.47 -15.56 3.70
C VAL A 58 11.29 -14.38 3.22
N LEU A 59 10.77 -13.64 2.24
CA LEU A 59 11.30 -12.37 1.78
C LEU A 59 10.29 -11.27 2.08
N THR A 60 10.73 -10.18 2.70
CA THR A 60 9.93 -8.96 2.83
C THR A 60 10.66 -7.79 2.17
N TRP A 61 9.92 -6.97 1.41
CA TRP A 61 10.49 -5.84 0.68
C TRP A 61 9.45 -4.74 0.45
N ASN A 62 9.71 -3.54 0.99
CA ASN A 62 9.03 -2.34 0.55
C ASN A 62 9.65 -1.92 -0.80
N ILE A 63 8.88 -2.05 -1.89
CA ILE A 63 9.36 -1.80 -3.24
C ILE A 63 9.27 -0.32 -3.66
N GLY A 64 8.76 0.56 -2.79
CA GLY A 64 8.67 1.99 -3.03
C GLY A 64 7.94 2.32 -4.34
N PHE A 65 6.77 1.71 -4.59
CA PHE A 65 6.02 1.84 -5.86
C PHE A 65 6.90 1.82 -7.12
N GLY A 66 7.94 0.99 -7.11
CA GLY A 66 8.87 0.81 -8.23
C GLY A 66 9.68 2.04 -8.64
N ALA A 67 9.67 3.12 -7.85
CA ALA A 67 10.28 4.40 -8.23
C ALA A 67 11.55 4.76 -7.47
N TYR A 68 11.85 4.12 -6.33
CA TYR A 68 13.00 4.48 -5.48
C TYR A 68 14.32 3.97 -6.04
N GLU A 69 14.83 4.71 -7.02
CA GLU A 69 16.18 4.57 -7.56
C GLU A 69 17.15 5.45 -6.74
N ASP A 70 18.47 5.26 -6.89
CA ASP A 70 19.49 5.97 -6.12
C ASP A 70 19.40 7.50 -6.23
N ASP A 71 18.88 8.00 -7.35
CA ASP A 71 18.71 9.44 -7.65
C ASP A 71 17.28 9.94 -7.40
N TYR A 72 16.38 9.10 -6.83
CA TYR A 72 14.98 9.44 -6.59
C TYR A 72 14.78 9.91 -5.16
N GLY A 73 14.04 11.00 -4.97
CA GLY A 73 13.65 11.52 -3.66
C GLY A 73 12.20 11.94 -3.64
N PHE A 74 11.35 11.13 -2.99
CA PHE A 74 9.92 11.42 -2.90
C PHE A 74 9.64 12.65 -2.04
N PHE A 75 8.73 13.51 -2.49
CA PHE A 75 8.48 14.81 -1.84
C PHE A 75 7.95 14.68 -0.40
N MET A 76 7.21 13.62 -0.10
CA MET A 76 6.70 13.36 1.26
C MET A 76 7.80 12.90 2.21
N ASP A 77 8.90 12.37 1.69
CA ASP A 77 10.10 11.94 2.45
C ASP A 77 11.20 13.03 2.46
N GLY A 78 10.83 14.26 2.08
CA GLY A 78 11.76 15.40 2.03
C GLY A 78 12.49 15.57 0.70
N GLY A 79 12.17 14.79 -0.31
CA GLY A 79 12.65 14.95 -1.69
C GLY A 79 11.86 15.98 -2.49
N THR A 80 11.92 15.89 -3.82
CA THR A 80 11.27 16.81 -4.76
C THR A 80 10.30 16.14 -5.70
N GLU A 81 10.44 14.84 -5.92
CA GLU A 81 9.70 14.09 -6.91
C GLU A 81 8.34 13.64 -6.36
N SER A 82 7.30 13.76 -7.16
CA SER A 82 5.96 13.28 -6.79
C SER A 82 5.48 12.09 -7.62
N TRP A 83 6.16 11.80 -8.74
CA TRP A 83 5.90 10.66 -9.63
C TRP A 83 7.19 9.91 -9.90
N ALA A 84 7.09 8.66 -10.32
CA ALA A 84 8.20 7.94 -10.94
C ALA A 84 8.78 8.75 -12.11
N TRP A 85 10.07 8.61 -12.41
CA TRP A 85 10.76 9.39 -13.44
C TRP A 85 10.09 9.35 -14.84
N SER A 86 9.61 8.16 -15.21
CA SER A 86 8.83 7.93 -16.41
C SER A 86 8.14 6.57 -16.34
N GLU A 87 7.12 6.37 -17.16
CA GLU A 87 6.44 5.08 -17.27
C GLU A 87 7.38 3.96 -17.72
N ASP A 88 8.29 4.26 -18.65
CA ASP A 88 9.25 3.27 -19.16
C ASP A 88 10.28 2.88 -18.09
N ARG A 89 10.83 3.85 -17.32
CA ARG A 89 11.74 3.54 -16.19
C ARG A 89 11.02 2.73 -15.12
N LEU A 90 9.79 3.10 -14.74
CA LEU A 90 8.98 2.35 -13.81
C LEU A 90 8.81 0.89 -14.25
N LYS A 91 8.45 0.65 -15.52
CA LYS A 91 8.31 -0.71 -16.05
C LYS A 91 9.63 -1.48 -16.07
N ALA A 92 10.74 -0.81 -16.35
CA ALA A 92 12.06 -1.42 -16.26
C ALA A 92 12.42 -1.80 -14.83
N ASN A 93 12.18 -0.90 -13.86
CA ASN A 93 12.39 -1.18 -12.44
C ASN A 93 11.55 -2.36 -11.95
N LEU A 94 10.26 -2.40 -12.33
CA LEU A 94 9.38 -3.51 -11.97
C LEU A 94 9.86 -4.86 -12.56
N ALA A 95 10.45 -4.83 -13.77
CA ALA A 95 11.06 -6.02 -14.36
C ALA A 95 12.28 -6.48 -13.56
N GLU A 96 13.14 -5.54 -13.12
CA GLU A 96 14.31 -5.86 -12.28
C GLU A 96 13.89 -6.33 -10.88
N ILE A 97 12.90 -5.71 -10.25
CA ILE A 97 12.31 -6.18 -8.99
C ILE A 97 11.83 -7.63 -9.16
N SER A 98 11.09 -7.91 -10.23
CA SER A 98 10.63 -9.28 -10.53
C SER A 98 11.78 -10.28 -10.70
N ASN A 99 12.88 -9.87 -11.36
CA ASN A 99 14.09 -10.69 -11.49
C ASN A 99 14.74 -10.97 -10.13
N VAL A 100 14.83 -9.97 -9.25
CA VAL A 100 15.34 -10.17 -7.87
C VAL A 100 14.47 -11.16 -7.12
N LEU A 101 13.15 -11.00 -7.13
CA LEU A 101 12.22 -11.92 -6.47
C LEU A 101 12.39 -13.36 -7.00
N LEU A 102 12.53 -13.53 -8.32
CA LEU A 102 12.75 -14.82 -8.94
C LEU A 102 14.08 -15.46 -8.48
N ASN A 103 15.16 -14.68 -8.44
CA ASN A 103 16.49 -15.16 -8.06
C ASN A 103 16.59 -15.50 -6.56
N GLU A 104 15.88 -14.77 -5.70
CA GLU A 104 15.83 -15.05 -4.27
C GLU A 104 15.09 -16.36 -3.96
N ALA A 105 14.20 -16.81 -4.83
CA ALA A 105 13.49 -18.09 -4.75
C ALA A 105 12.93 -18.38 -3.35
N ALA A 106 12.27 -17.38 -2.74
CA ALA A 106 11.64 -17.54 -1.44
C ALA A 106 10.32 -18.34 -1.57
N ASP A 107 9.89 -18.97 -0.49
CA ASP A 107 8.60 -19.67 -0.41
C ASP A 107 7.44 -18.71 -0.16
N ILE A 108 7.72 -17.57 0.48
CA ILE A 108 6.73 -16.54 0.83
C ILE A 108 7.34 -15.16 0.60
N TYR A 109 6.57 -14.27 -0.03
CA TYR A 109 6.94 -12.88 -0.26
C TYR A 109 5.91 -11.95 0.38
N PHE A 110 6.41 -10.95 1.12
CA PHE A 110 5.64 -9.83 1.66
C PHE A 110 6.15 -8.55 1.01
N LEU A 111 5.34 -7.95 0.14
CA LEU A 111 5.72 -6.75 -0.61
C LEU A 111 4.83 -5.59 -0.19
N GLN A 112 5.46 -4.46 0.14
CA GLN A 112 4.76 -3.24 0.54
C GLN A 112 4.94 -2.18 -0.54
N GLU A 113 4.03 -1.19 -0.53
CA GLU A 113 3.97 -0.09 -1.49
C GLU A 113 3.85 -0.56 -2.95
N VAL A 114 2.99 -1.53 -3.18
CA VAL A 114 2.66 -2.02 -4.53
C VAL A 114 1.50 -1.20 -5.07
N ASP A 115 1.78 -0.31 -6.01
CA ASP A 115 0.77 0.58 -6.59
C ASP A 115 -0.07 -0.12 -7.67
N PHE A 116 -1.33 0.28 -7.73
CA PHE A 116 -2.23 -0.05 -8.84
C PHE A 116 -3.20 1.10 -9.09
N HIS A 117 -3.25 1.61 -10.33
CA HIS A 117 -4.04 2.77 -10.74
C HIS A 117 -3.65 4.10 -10.08
N SER A 118 -2.42 4.25 -9.58
CA SER A 118 -1.92 5.49 -9.00
C SER A 118 -1.47 6.48 -10.06
N THR A 119 -1.75 7.77 -9.86
CA THR A 119 -1.27 8.84 -10.74
C THR A 119 0.26 8.90 -10.76
N ARG A 120 0.90 8.73 -9.59
CA ARG A 120 2.36 8.77 -9.41
C ARG A 120 3.11 7.68 -10.17
N THR A 121 2.42 6.62 -10.55
CA THR A 121 2.96 5.48 -11.30
C THR A 121 2.33 5.35 -12.69
N TYR A 122 1.89 6.47 -13.28
CA TYR A 122 1.30 6.53 -14.63
C TYR A 122 0.11 5.58 -14.81
N HIS A 123 -0.61 5.26 -13.74
CA HIS A 123 -1.71 4.29 -13.70
C HIS A 123 -1.31 2.85 -14.06
N VAL A 124 -0.02 2.54 -13.99
CA VAL A 124 0.49 1.17 -14.17
C VAL A 124 0.02 0.32 -13.00
N ASP A 125 -0.55 -0.85 -13.29
CA ASP A 125 -0.77 -1.89 -12.29
C ASP A 125 0.53 -2.68 -12.14
N GLU A 126 1.19 -2.56 -10.98
CA GLU A 126 2.48 -3.19 -10.70
C GLU A 126 2.35 -4.69 -10.42
N ARG A 127 1.20 -5.13 -9.91
CA ARG A 127 0.97 -6.51 -9.49
C ARG A 127 1.26 -7.55 -10.57
N PRO A 128 0.80 -7.40 -11.84
CA PRO A 128 1.12 -8.36 -12.89
C PRO A 128 2.61 -8.49 -13.19
N TYR A 129 3.41 -7.43 -12.96
CA TYR A 129 4.87 -7.52 -13.11
C TYR A 129 5.48 -8.39 -12.03
N LEU A 130 5.06 -8.22 -10.78
CA LEU A 130 5.54 -8.97 -9.63
C LEU A 130 5.11 -10.44 -9.68
N TYR A 131 3.89 -10.72 -10.16
CA TYR A 131 3.39 -12.09 -10.32
C TYR A 131 4.24 -12.95 -11.26
N ARG A 132 4.98 -12.33 -12.19
CA ARG A 132 5.87 -13.06 -13.11
C ARG A 132 6.99 -13.79 -12.40
N ALA A 133 7.42 -13.31 -11.24
CA ALA A 133 8.45 -13.96 -10.44
C ALA A 133 7.99 -15.36 -9.95
N GLN A 134 6.70 -15.47 -9.58
CA GLN A 134 6.10 -16.69 -9.06
C GLN A 134 4.66 -16.83 -9.59
N PRO A 135 4.48 -17.28 -10.86
CA PRO A 135 3.18 -17.27 -11.50
C PRO A 135 2.17 -18.20 -10.82
N ASP A 136 2.63 -19.31 -10.28
CA ASP A 136 1.77 -20.36 -9.71
C ASP A 136 1.43 -20.14 -8.23
N PHE A 137 2.14 -19.27 -7.51
CA PHE A 137 1.90 -19.01 -6.08
C PHE A 137 0.50 -18.50 -5.81
N CYS A 138 -0.03 -18.79 -4.62
CA CYS A 138 -1.17 -18.07 -4.07
C CYS A 138 -0.85 -16.59 -3.95
N LYS A 139 -1.81 -15.73 -4.31
CA LYS A 139 -1.65 -14.27 -4.28
C LYS A 139 -2.84 -13.65 -3.58
N LEU A 140 -2.56 -12.72 -2.70
CA LEU A 140 -3.59 -11.86 -2.09
C LEU A 140 -3.02 -10.45 -1.89
N HIS A 141 -3.90 -9.46 -1.84
CA HIS A 141 -3.48 -8.10 -1.60
C HIS A 141 -4.46 -7.37 -0.67
N ALA A 142 -3.90 -6.57 0.23
CA ALA A 142 -4.65 -5.73 1.15
C ALA A 142 -4.39 -4.26 0.81
N VAL A 143 -5.42 -3.54 0.38
CA VAL A 143 -5.30 -2.09 0.08
C VAL A 143 -4.98 -1.35 1.37
N ASN A 144 -3.88 -0.60 1.36
CA ASN A 144 -3.41 0.19 2.50
C ASN A 144 -3.26 1.68 2.18
N TYR A 145 -3.61 2.09 0.98
CA TYR A 145 -3.70 3.48 0.56
C TYR A 145 -4.72 3.63 -0.56
N ASP A 146 -5.72 4.50 -0.35
CA ASP A 146 -6.70 4.90 -1.35
C ASP A 146 -6.99 6.40 -1.13
N SER A 147 -6.30 7.26 -1.86
CA SER A 147 -6.34 8.71 -1.64
C SER A 147 -7.22 9.44 -2.64
N PRO A 148 -7.88 10.53 -2.22
CA PRO A 148 -8.44 11.49 -3.17
C PRO A 148 -7.33 12.09 -4.06
N PHE A 149 -7.73 12.82 -5.11
CA PHE A 149 -6.76 13.51 -5.96
C PHE A 149 -6.14 14.70 -5.21
N LEU A 150 -4.84 14.60 -4.91
CA LEU A 150 -4.06 15.60 -4.18
C LEU A 150 -3.38 16.56 -5.15
N LEU A 151 -3.69 17.87 -5.05
CA LEU A 151 -3.15 18.92 -5.93
C LEU A 151 -1.71 19.34 -5.58
N TYR A 152 -1.16 18.86 -4.48
CA TYR A 152 0.22 19.19 -4.08
C TYR A 152 1.18 18.07 -4.47
N PRO A 153 2.41 18.36 -4.95
CA PRO A 153 2.96 19.69 -5.32
C PRO A 153 2.25 20.32 -6.53
N LEU A 154 2.12 21.66 -6.57
CA LEU A 154 1.35 22.34 -7.62
C LEU A 154 1.98 22.22 -9.02
N THR A 155 3.30 21.99 -9.10
CA THR A 155 4.03 21.81 -10.36
C THR A 155 3.84 20.43 -10.97
N GLN A 156 3.67 19.41 -10.12
CA GLN A 156 3.39 18.03 -10.50
C GLN A 156 2.50 17.40 -9.41
N PRO A 157 1.18 17.60 -9.48
CA PRO A 157 0.27 17.09 -8.48
C PRO A 157 0.45 15.59 -8.24
N HIS A 158 0.52 15.19 -6.96
CA HIS A 158 0.61 13.78 -6.59
C HIS A 158 -0.52 12.93 -7.19
N GLY A 159 -1.70 13.56 -7.31
CA GLY A 159 -2.88 12.91 -7.87
C GLY A 159 -3.55 11.95 -6.90
N ALA A 160 -4.32 11.03 -7.44
CA ALA A 160 -4.92 9.94 -6.68
C ALA A 160 -3.97 8.74 -6.68
N SER A 161 -3.81 8.09 -5.54
CA SER A 161 -2.95 6.91 -5.38
C SER A 161 -3.73 5.77 -4.77
N ARG A 162 -3.49 4.58 -5.29
CA ARG A 162 -4.01 3.34 -4.74
C ARG A 162 -2.90 2.31 -4.65
N SER A 163 -2.61 1.88 -3.41
CA SER A 163 -1.49 0.99 -3.10
C SER A 163 -1.91 -0.14 -2.16
N CYS A 164 -1.16 -1.23 -2.15
CA CYS A 164 -1.47 -2.38 -1.34
C CYS A 164 -0.23 -3.06 -0.74
N LEU A 165 -0.48 -3.88 0.27
CA LEU A 165 0.37 -4.98 0.66
C LEU A 165 0.09 -6.15 -0.28
N LEU A 166 1.12 -6.77 -0.82
CA LEU A 166 0.99 -7.93 -1.68
C LEU A 166 1.70 -9.12 -1.04
N THR A 167 0.94 -10.16 -0.71
CA THR A 167 1.48 -11.44 -0.26
C THR A 167 1.44 -12.45 -1.40
N MET A 168 2.56 -13.14 -1.66
CA MET A 168 2.62 -14.28 -2.56
C MET A 168 3.20 -15.47 -1.77
N ALA A 169 2.54 -16.63 -1.84
CA ALA A 169 2.95 -17.84 -1.10
C ALA A 169 2.91 -19.08 -1.99
N GLY A 170 4.01 -19.84 -1.99
CA GLY A 170 4.11 -21.18 -2.58
C GLY A 170 3.45 -22.25 -1.69
N LEU A 171 2.47 -21.84 -0.91
CA LEU A 171 1.68 -22.65 0.01
C LEU A 171 0.20 -22.36 -0.20
N HIS A 172 -0.66 -23.35 0.04
CA HIS A 172 -2.10 -23.20 -0.03
C HIS A 172 -2.61 -22.25 1.04
N VAL A 173 -3.31 -21.19 0.64
CA VAL A 173 -3.92 -20.21 1.55
C VAL A 173 -5.43 -20.43 1.59
N THR A 174 -5.97 -20.80 2.75
CA THR A 174 -7.41 -21.11 2.91
C THR A 174 -8.26 -19.87 3.10
N SER A 175 -7.72 -18.83 3.72
CA SER A 175 -8.41 -17.57 3.97
C SER A 175 -7.45 -16.43 4.20
N ALA A 176 -7.90 -15.22 3.92
CA ALA A 176 -7.16 -14.01 4.25
C ALA A 176 -8.09 -12.86 4.64
N VAL A 177 -7.61 -12.02 5.56
CA VAL A 177 -8.35 -10.87 6.09
C VAL A 177 -7.43 -9.66 6.15
N ARG A 178 -7.95 -8.49 5.77
CA ARG A 178 -7.33 -7.19 6.04
C ARG A 178 -7.74 -6.70 7.41
N ARG A 179 -6.78 -6.27 8.22
CA ARG A 179 -6.98 -5.64 9.52
C ARG A 179 -6.46 -4.21 9.49
N SER A 180 -7.31 -3.27 9.88
CA SER A 180 -6.94 -1.84 9.95
C SER A 180 -6.05 -1.57 11.15
N LEU A 181 -5.06 -0.72 10.95
CA LEU A 181 -4.21 -0.17 12.01
C LEU A 181 -4.67 1.23 12.42
N PRO A 182 -4.41 1.65 13.67
CA PRO A 182 -4.56 3.05 14.07
C PRO A 182 -3.76 3.98 13.16
N VAL A 183 -4.28 5.18 12.92
CA VAL A 183 -3.61 6.24 12.15
C VAL A 183 -3.77 7.56 12.87
N GLU A 184 -2.93 8.53 12.50
CA GLU A 184 -2.99 9.89 13.03
C GLU A 184 -4.41 10.49 12.96
N THR A 185 -4.74 11.28 13.97
CA THR A 185 -6.00 12.04 14.02
C THR A 185 -5.74 13.49 13.66
N GLY A 186 -6.69 14.15 12.97
CA GLY A 186 -6.52 15.55 12.57
C GLY A 186 -6.53 15.74 11.06
N PHE A 187 -6.00 16.87 10.58
CA PHE A 187 -5.99 17.19 9.14
C PHE A 187 -4.95 16.37 8.37
N THR A 188 -3.89 15.93 9.02
CA THR A 188 -2.84 15.08 8.44
C THR A 188 -3.37 13.73 7.97
N LYS A 189 -4.46 13.25 8.57
CA LYS A 189 -5.15 12.00 8.16
C LYS A 189 -5.55 11.97 6.68
N LEU A 190 -5.74 13.12 6.03
CA LEU A 190 -6.10 13.19 4.60
C LEU A 190 -4.93 12.85 3.68
N LEU A 191 -3.71 12.89 4.22
CA LEU A 191 -2.46 12.53 3.53
C LEU A 191 -1.89 11.21 4.05
N ASP A 192 -2.45 10.67 5.15
CA ASP A 192 -1.96 9.45 5.75
C ASP A 192 -2.51 8.22 5.03
N LEU A 193 -1.71 7.15 5.05
CA LEU A 193 -2.08 5.87 4.48
C LEU A 193 -3.18 5.19 5.33
N ASP A 194 -4.00 4.35 4.69
CA ASP A 194 -4.93 3.44 5.36
C ASP A 194 -4.15 2.23 5.93
N ARG A 195 -3.23 2.52 6.86
CA ARG A 195 -2.34 1.50 7.43
C ARG A 195 -3.10 0.25 7.84
N CYS A 196 -2.57 -0.88 7.46
CA CYS A 196 -3.17 -2.18 7.73
C CYS A 196 -2.11 -3.28 7.78
N TYR A 197 -2.54 -4.46 8.18
CA TYR A 197 -1.87 -5.72 7.93
C TYR A 197 -2.84 -6.71 7.30
N SER A 198 -2.32 -7.66 6.55
CA SER A 198 -3.06 -8.82 6.11
C SER A 198 -2.75 -10.01 7.01
N VAL A 199 -3.73 -10.85 7.24
CA VAL A 199 -3.60 -12.12 7.97
C VAL A 199 -4.03 -13.22 7.02
N ALA A 200 -3.11 -14.10 6.62
CA ALA A 200 -3.41 -15.24 5.75
C ALA A 200 -3.18 -16.54 6.50
N ARG A 201 -4.06 -17.52 6.32
CA ARG A 201 -4.01 -18.82 6.99
C ARG A 201 -3.61 -19.92 6.03
N VAL A 202 -2.58 -20.65 6.40
CA VAL A 202 -2.01 -21.76 5.65
C VAL A 202 -2.14 -23.03 6.49
N PRO A 203 -2.85 -24.08 6.04
CA PRO A 203 -2.96 -25.32 6.79
C PRO A 203 -1.61 -26.04 6.88
N VAL A 204 -1.37 -26.69 8.01
CA VAL A 204 -0.21 -27.54 8.27
C VAL A 204 -0.67 -29.00 8.35
N GLU A 205 0.18 -29.97 7.90
CA GLU A 205 -0.22 -31.38 7.84
C GLU A 205 -0.60 -31.98 9.19
N ASN A 206 -0.18 -31.37 10.30
CA ASN A 206 -0.50 -31.81 11.66
C ASN A 206 -1.85 -31.29 12.18
N GLY A 207 -2.62 -30.56 11.34
CA GLY A 207 -3.92 -29.99 11.67
C GLY A 207 -3.87 -28.61 12.33
N HIS A 208 -2.69 -28.03 12.50
CA HIS A 208 -2.51 -26.63 12.88
C HIS A 208 -2.50 -25.70 11.67
N GLU A 209 -2.36 -24.39 11.91
CA GLU A 209 -2.19 -23.40 10.86
C GLU A 209 -0.90 -22.61 11.05
N LEU A 210 -0.23 -22.32 9.93
CA LEU A 210 0.80 -21.30 9.83
C LEU A 210 0.08 -19.99 9.46
N VAL A 211 0.23 -18.96 10.29
CA VAL A 211 -0.42 -17.67 10.06
C VAL A 211 0.60 -16.66 9.55
N LEU A 212 0.33 -16.09 8.39
CA LEU A 212 1.18 -15.12 7.72
C LEU A 212 0.65 -13.71 7.97
N TYR A 213 1.52 -12.83 8.46
CA TYR A 213 1.22 -11.40 8.68
C TYR A 213 2.09 -10.55 7.79
N ASP A 214 1.51 -9.87 6.80
CA ASP A 214 2.16 -8.84 6.00
C ASP A 214 1.67 -7.48 6.47
N LEU A 215 2.58 -6.56 6.78
CA LEU A 215 2.25 -5.30 7.44
C LEU A 215 3.11 -4.14 6.94
N HIS A 216 2.54 -2.94 7.01
CA HIS A 216 3.26 -1.71 6.74
C HIS A 216 2.89 -0.67 7.80
N LEU A 217 3.74 -0.54 8.82
CA LEU A 217 3.55 0.40 9.93
C LEU A 217 3.82 1.84 9.52
N SER A 218 3.35 2.80 10.32
CA SER A 218 3.68 4.21 10.15
C SER A 218 5.15 4.46 10.52
N ALA A 219 5.90 5.03 9.58
CA ALA A 219 7.31 5.37 9.80
C ALA A 219 7.48 6.71 10.53
N TYR A 220 6.52 7.61 10.41
CA TYR A 220 6.61 9.00 10.82
C TYR A 220 5.41 9.38 11.68
N SER A 221 5.45 9.11 12.97
CA SER A 221 4.70 9.88 13.95
C SER A 221 5.65 10.85 14.63
N SER A 222 5.20 12.07 14.87
CA SER A 222 6.01 13.15 15.46
C SER A 222 6.60 12.78 16.84
N ASP A 223 6.04 11.76 17.51
CA ASP A 223 6.40 11.28 18.84
C ASP A 223 6.57 9.74 18.93
N GLY A 224 6.39 8.99 17.83
CA GLY A 224 6.52 7.53 17.79
C GLY A 224 5.29 6.76 18.32
N THR A 225 4.32 7.42 18.94
CA THR A 225 3.21 6.76 19.65
C THR A 225 2.31 5.92 18.73
N ILE A 226 2.05 6.36 17.50
CA ILE A 226 1.19 5.62 16.55
C ILE A 226 1.82 4.28 16.16
N ALA A 227 3.12 4.24 15.91
CA ALA A 227 3.80 2.98 15.59
C ALA A 227 3.75 1.98 16.75
N ASP A 228 3.86 2.47 17.99
CA ASP A 228 3.74 1.65 19.19
C ASP A 228 2.30 1.11 19.35
N GLU A 229 1.27 1.95 19.18
CA GLU A 229 -0.14 1.51 19.20
C GLU A 229 -0.44 0.48 18.11
N GLN A 230 0.11 0.66 16.90
CA GLN A 230 -0.01 -0.28 15.80
C GLN A 230 0.61 -1.63 16.13
N LEU A 231 1.80 -1.63 16.73
CA LEU A 231 2.51 -2.83 17.13
C LEU A 231 1.79 -3.55 18.27
N GLU A 232 1.30 -2.82 19.28
CA GLU A 232 0.53 -3.40 20.38
C GLU A 232 -0.74 -4.09 19.88
N LEU A 233 -1.49 -3.46 18.97
CA LEU A 233 -2.67 -4.07 18.36
C LEU A 233 -2.33 -5.35 17.59
N LEU A 234 -1.27 -5.31 16.77
CA LEU A 234 -0.80 -6.48 16.01
C LEU A 234 -0.43 -7.63 16.95
N LEU A 235 0.36 -7.36 17.99
CA LEU A 235 0.78 -8.38 18.95
C LEU A 235 -0.40 -8.98 19.71
N ALA A 236 -1.39 -8.16 20.09
CA ALA A 236 -2.61 -8.63 20.72
C ALA A 236 -3.43 -9.55 19.80
N ASP A 237 -3.53 -9.20 18.51
CA ASP A 237 -4.23 -10.01 17.51
C ASP A 237 -3.48 -11.35 17.25
N MET A 238 -2.16 -11.31 17.16
CA MET A 238 -1.34 -12.51 17.05
C MET A 238 -1.50 -13.42 18.25
N GLN A 239 -1.53 -12.89 19.47
CA GLN A 239 -1.74 -13.68 20.68
C GLN A 239 -3.15 -14.28 20.75
N ALA A 240 -4.18 -13.56 20.34
CA ALA A 240 -5.55 -14.05 20.28
C ALA A 240 -5.72 -15.16 19.23
N GLY A 241 -5.00 -15.09 18.12
CA GLY A 241 -4.98 -16.10 17.06
C GLY A 241 -4.22 -17.38 17.42
N TYR A 242 -3.36 -17.36 18.45
CA TYR A 242 -2.53 -18.50 18.86
C TYR A 242 -3.32 -19.60 19.61
N GLY A 243 -4.56 -19.34 19.97
CA GLY A 243 -5.42 -20.27 20.72
C GLY A 243 -6.70 -20.69 19.99
N ALA A 244 -6.81 -20.36 18.70
CA ALA A 244 -7.99 -20.69 17.90
C ALA A 244 -7.75 -21.92 17.04
#